data_e954aa1983b380b5279d7736eea09734
#
_entry.id   e954aa1983b380b5279d7736eea09734
#
_cell.length_a   1.000
_cell.length_b   1.000
_cell.length_c   1.000
_cell.angle_alpha   90.00
_cell.angle_beta   90.00
_cell.angle_gamma   90.00
#
_symmetry.space_group_name_H-M   'P 1'
#
loop_
_entity.id
_entity.type
_entity.pdbx_description
1 polymer ?
#
loop_
_entity_poly.entity_id
_entity_poly.type
_entity_poly.pdbx_seq_one_letter_code
_entity_poly.pdbx_strand_id
1 'polypeptide(L)'
;MKKLLLSTILLGSAVAAHSQDLTFAMEPSYPPFESTNEKGEIIGFDVDIANAICKEIQATCHFKGEAFDSLITNLRSKRFDAVISAMDITEARGKQVLFSDPYYDSTASYVALKGKATLENAKNVGVQNGTTYQQYTVAETKQYSVKSYASLQDAVLDLKNGRIDIIFGDTAVLADMISKEDNIQFVGDKVNNKKYFGNGFGIALNKSNKELVESFNKGLAEIKANGEYQKIYDKWMTK
;
A
#
# COMPACT_ATOMS: atom_id res chain seq x y z
N MET A 1 -70.21 33.22 -7.49
CA MET A 1 -68.82 33.51 -7.21
C MET A 1 -68.13 32.19 -6.99
N LYS A 2 -67.39 31.65 -8.02
CA LYS A 2 -66.63 30.37 -7.94
C LYS A 2 -65.22 30.67 -7.53
N LYS A 3 -64.75 30.20 -6.35
CA LYS A 3 -63.34 30.28 -5.90
C LYS A 3 -62.56 29.12 -6.52
N LEU A 4 -61.64 29.44 -7.43
CA LEU A 4 -60.63 28.50 -7.94
C LEU A 4 -59.52 28.37 -6.85
N LEU A 5 -59.36 27.17 -6.31
CA LEU A 5 -58.20 26.79 -5.49
C LEU A 5 -57.08 26.34 -6.43
N LEU A 6 -56.03 27.13 -6.50
CA LEU A 6 -54.80 26.79 -7.23
C LEU A 6 -53.95 25.91 -6.30
N SER A 7 -53.89 24.59 -6.57
CA SER A 7 -52.96 23.68 -5.86
C SER A 7 -51.61 23.73 -6.54
N THR A 8 -50.64 24.33 -5.85
CA THR A 8 -49.23 24.36 -6.28
C THR A 8 -48.57 23.00 -5.91
N ILE A 9 -48.33 22.16 -6.91
CA ILE A 9 -47.55 20.91 -6.75
C ILE A 9 -46.09 21.28 -6.74
N LEU A 10 -45.44 21.24 -5.55
CA LEU A 10 -43.98 21.27 -5.44
C LEU A 10 -43.43 19.93 -5.95
N LEU A 11 -42.92 19.90 -7.18
CA LEU A 11 -42.04 18.81 -7.62
C LEU A 11 -40.70 18.94 -6.87
N GLY A 12 -40.52 18.14 -5.83
CA GLY A 12 -39.23 17.93 -5.20
C GLY A 12 -38.32 17.17 -6.16
N SER A 13 -37.36 17.85 -6.77
CA SER A 13 -36.29 17.21 -7.54
C SER A 13 -35.42 16.39 -6.58
N ALA A 14 -35.61 15.07 -6.53
CA ALA A 14 -34.69 14.16 -5.89
C ALA A 14 -33.38 14.22 -6.70
N VAL A 15 -32.40 14.95 -6.18
CA VAL A 15 -31.03 14.87 -6.67
C VAL A 15 -30.57 13.46 -6.31
N ALA A 16 -30.51 12.58 -7.31
CA ALA A 16 -29.84 11.29 -7.15
C ALA A 16 -28.37 11.59 -6.81
N ALA A 17 -27.97 11.31 -5.57
CA ALA A 17 -26.58 11.34 -5.20
C ALA A 17 -25.85 10.29 -6.04
N HIS A 18 -25.14 10.73 -7.08
CA HIS A 18 -24.28 9.84 -7.87
C HIS A 18 -23.08 9.51 -6.98
N SER A 19 -23.00 8.26 -6.52
CA SER A 19 -21.80 7.75 -5.89
C SER A 19 -20.65 7.84 -6.89
N GLN A 20 -19.52 8.43 -6.49
CA GLN A 20 -18.35 8.49 -7.34
C GLN A 20 -17.68 7.12 -7.38
N ASP A 21 -17.46 6.55 -8.57
CA ASP A 21 -16.66 5.35 -8.75
C ASP A 21 -15.17 5.71 -8.77
N LEU A 22 -14.37 5.05 -7.91
CA LEU A 22 -12.94 5.27 -7.78
C LEU A 22 -12.18 3.97 -8.01
N THR A 23 -11.24 3.99 -8.96
CA THR A 23 -10.36 2.85 -9.22
C THR A 23 -9.03 3.04 -8.51
N PHE A 24 -8.72 2.11 -7.60
CA PHE A 24 -7.42 2.01 -6.92
C PHE A 24 -6.56 0.96 -7.59
N ALA A 25 -5.28 1.27 -7.83
CA ALA A 25 -4.30 0.29 -8.26
C ALA A 25 -3.36 -0.08 -7.10
N MET A 26 -2.92 -1.33 -7.10
CA MET A 26 -2.00 -1.91 -6.12
C MET A 26 -1.24 -3.09 -6.70
N GLU A 27 -0.16 -3.50 -6.06
CA GLU A 27 0.60 -4.70 -6.43
C GLU A 27 0.13 -5.88 -5.55
N PRO A 28 -0.75 -6.79 -6.05
CA PRO A 28 -1.49 -7.73 -5.21
C PRO A 28 -0.69 -8.99 -4.84
N SER A 29 0.58 -8.82 -4.46
CA SER A 29 1.45 -9.86 -3.94
C SER A 29 2.29 -9.38 -2.73
N TYR A 30 1.73 -8.50 -1.89
CA TYR A 30 2.41 -7.87 -0.77
C TYR A 30 1.64 -8.03 0.56
N PRO A 31 1.31 -9.27 0.99
CA PRO A 31 0.58 -9.49 2.23
C PRO A 31 1.39 -9.02 3.46
N PRO A 32 0.72 -8.50 4.52
CA PRO A 32 -0.73 -8.47 4.75
C PRO A 32 -1.45 -7.26 4.13
N PHE A 33 -0.74 -6.36 3.40
CA PHE A 33 -1.32 -5.14 2.84
C PHE A 33 -2.25 -5.45 1.67
N GLU A 34 -1.78 -6.18 0.65
CA GLU A 34 -2.58 -6.63 -0.48
C GLU A 34 -2.12 -7.98 -1.02
N SER A 35 -3.07 -8.82 -1.35
CA SER A 35 -2.82 -10.14 -1.96
C SER A 35 -4.03 -10.61 -2.76
N THR A 36 -3.81 -11.55 -3.68
CA THR A 36 -4.90 -12.21 -4.41
C THR A 36 -5.32 -13.48 -3.67
N ASN A 37 -6.61 -13.62 -3.36
CA ASN A 37 -7.15 -14.82 -2.74
C ASN A 37 -7.41 -15.93 -3.78
N GLU A 38 -7.84 -17.12 -3.32
CA GLU A 38 -8.14 -18.27 -4.18
C GLU A 38 -9.26 -18.01 -5.22
N LYS A 39 -10.09 -17.01 -4.99
CA LYS A 39 -11.15 -16.60 -5.93
C LYS A 39 -10.70 -15.56 -6.96
N GLY A 40 -9.42 -15.13 -6.90
CA GLY A 40 -8.89 -14.07 -7.75
C GLY A 40 -9.25 -12.66 -7.30
N GLU A 41 -9.81 -12.49 -6.09
CA GLU A 41 -10.15 -11.17 -5.53
C GLU A 41 -8.93 -10.59 -4.82
N ILE A 42 -8.72 -9.29 -4.96
CA ILE A 42 -7.67 -8.57 -4.21
C ILE A 42 -8.21 -8.27 -2.81
N ILE A 43 -7.48 -8.70 -1.79
CA ILE A 43 -7.81 -8.55 -0.37
C ILE A 43 -6.58 -8.05 0.40
N GLY A 44 -6.78 -7.49 1.59
CA GLY A 44 -5.68 -7.06 2.44
C GLY A 44 -6.03 -5.83 3.28
N PHE A 45 -5.05 -5.40 4.06
CA PHE A 45 -5.17 -4.21 4.90
C PHE A 45 -5.49 -2.96 4.07
N ASP A 46 -4.77 -2.76 2.96
CA ASP A 46 -4.93 -1.61 2.07
C ASP A 46 -6.31 -1.60 1.40
N VAL A 47 -6.81 -2.78 1.01
CA VAL A 47 -8.16 -2.93 0.44
C VAL A 47 -9.24 -2.55 1.44
N ASP A 48 -9.12 -3.03 2.69
CA ASP A 48 -10.09 -2.72 3.74
C ASP A 48 -10.04 -1.23 4.14
N ILE A 49 -8.84 -0.63 4.21
CA ILE A 49 -8.67 0.83 4.45
C ILE A 49 -9.32 1.65 3.33
N ALA A 50 -9.05 1.30 2.06
CA ALA A 50 -9.65 2.01 0.93
C ALA A 50 -11.19 1.90 0.93
N ASN A 51 -11.73 0.70 1.17
CA ASN A 51 -13.19 0.49 1.25
C ASN A 51 -13.82 1.28 2.40
N ALA A 52 -13.17 1.31 3.57
CA ALA A 52 -13.65 2.09 4.71
C ALA A 52 -13.65 3.60 4.40
N ILE A 53 -12.58 4.12 3.78
CA ILE A 53 -12.52 5.52 3.34
C ILE A 53 -13.60 5.81 2.29
N CYS A 54 -13.76 4.95 1.26
CA CYS A 54 -14.80 5.14 0.23
C CYS A 54 -16.20 5.20 0.82
N LYS A 55 -16.48 4.37 1.83
CA LYS A 55 -17.76 4.39 2.54
C LYS A 55 -18.01 5.75 3.22
N GLU A 56 -17.01 6.30 3.91
CA GLU A 56 -17.14 7.60 4.58
C GLU A 56 -17.35 8.77 3.61
N ILE A 57 -16.72 8.70 2.43
CA ILE A 57 -16.86 9.74 1.40
C ILE A 57 -17.99 9.46 0.40
N GLN A 58 -18.81 8.43 0.64
CA GLN A 58 -19.94 8.01 -0.23
C GLN A 58 -19.52 7.69 -1.67
N ALA A 59 -18.34 7.06 -1.85
CA ALA A 59 -17.81 6.58 -3.11
C ALA A 59 -17.85 5.04 -3.18
N THR A 60 -17.77 4.50 -4.40
CA THR A 60 -17.56 3.06 -4.66
C THR A 60 -16.11 2.81 -5.04
N CYS A 61 -15.42 1.92 -4.33
CA CYS A 61 -14.07 1.52 -4.63
C CYS A 61 -14.01 0.32 -5.57
N HIS A 62 -13.14 0.38 -6.58
CA HIS A 62 -12.73 -0.73 -7.44
C HIS A 62 -11.23 -0.93 -7.33
N PHE A 63 -10.76 -2.17 -7.41
CA PHE A 63 -9.35 -2.51 -7.24
C PHE A 63 -8.76 -3.16 -8.48
N LYS A 64 -7.54 -2.75 -8.84
CA LYS A 64 -6.82 -3.24 -10.01
C LYS A 64 -5.39 -3.62 -9.66
N GLY A 65 -4.97 -4.83 -10.03
CA GLY A 65 -3.60 -5.28 -9.91
C GLY A 65 -2.69 -4.66 -10.97
N GLU A 66 -1.53 -4.16 -10.54
CA GLU A 66 -0.47 -3.60 -11.39
C GLU A 66 0.91 -3.93 -10.78
N ALA A 67 1.98 -3.93 -11.58
CA ALA A 67 3.33 -4.04 -11.05
C ALA A 67 3.71 -2.78 -10.25
N PHE A 68 4.36 -2.94 -9.08
CA PHE A 68 4.66 -1.85 -8.16
C PHE A 68 5.44 -0.70 -8.82
N ASP A 69 6.47 -1.02 -9.60
CA ASP A 69 7.33 -0.04 -10.27
C ASP A 69 6.61 0.79 -11.34
N SER A 70 5.45 0.33 -11.82
CA SER A 70 4.62 1.01 -12.81
C SER A 70 3.55 1.93 -12.20
N LEU A 71 3.21 1.75 -10.89
CA LEU A 71 2.07 2.41 -10.25
C LEU A 71 2.09 3.94 -10.39
N ILE A 72 3.19 4.61 -10.03
CA ILE A 72 3.28 6.08 -10.11
C ILE A 72 3.18 6.57 -11.55
N THR A 73 3.83 5.89 -12.50
CA THR A 73 3.79 6.29 -13.92
C THR A 73 2.37 6.17 -14.49
N ASN A 74 1.68 5.07 -14.18
CA ASN A 74 0.32 4.83 -14.62
C ASN A 74 -0.69 5.77 -13.94
N LEU A 75 -0.50 6.10 -12.64
CA LEU A 75 -1.30 7.11 -11.93
C LEU A 75 -1.16 8.50 -12.57
N ARG A 76 0.05 8.91 -12.90
CA ARG A 76 0.30 10.18 -13.61
C ARG A 76 -0.37 10.22 -14.98
N SER A 77 -0.45 9.09 -15.65
CA SER A 77 -1.15 8.93 -16.93
C SER A 77 -2.66 8.75 -16.77
N LYS A 78 -3.20 8.88 -15.55
CA LYS A 78 -4.64 8.78 -15.21
C LYS A 78 -5.30 7.47 -15.65
N ARG A 79 -4.57 6.35 -15.55
CA ARG A 79 -5.12 5.02 -15.84
C ARG A 79 -6.03 4.51 -14.73
N PHE A 80 -5.95 5.12 -13.55
CA PHE A 80 -6.74 4.90 -12.35
C PHE A 80 -6.69 6.17 -11.49
N ASP A 81 -7.54 6.26 -10.46
CA ASP A 81 -7.74 7.48 -9.68
C ASP A 81 -6.75 7.60 -8.52
N ALA A 82 -6.40 6.47 -7.90
CA ALA A 82 -5.52 6.42 -6.75
C ALA A 82 -4.64 5.16 -6.76
N VAL A 83 -3.58 5.19 -5.97
CA VAL A 83 -2.74 4.03 -5.62
C VAL A 83 -2.75 3.86 -4.12
N ILE A 84 -3.08 2.67 -3.64
CA ILE A 84 -2.86 2.22 -2.27
C ILE A 84 -2.14 0.87 -2.35
N SER A 85 -0.87 0.81 -1.93
CA SER A 85 0.00 -0.36 -2.13
C SER A 85 1.23 -0.26 -1.23
N ALA A 86 1.01 -0.13 0.09
CA ALA A 86 2.07 0.04 1.09
C ALA A 86 3.16 1.05 0.62
N MET A 87 2.70 2.17 0.02
CA MET A 87 3.59 3.10 -0.68
C MET A 87 4.13 4.17 0.25
N ASP A 88 5.43 4.14 0.53
CA ASP A 88 6.12 5.15 1.35
C ASP A 88 5.94 6.56 0.80
N ILE A 89 5.56 7.50 1.68
CA ILE A 89 5.49 8.93 1.42
C ILE A 89 6.90 9.51 1.45
N THR A 90 7.52 9.66 0.29
CA THR A 90 8.86 10.25 0.17
C THR A 90 8.84 11.57 -0.59
N GLU A 91 9.85 12.41 -0.37
CA GLU A 91 10.02 13.66 -1.11
C GLU A 91 10.11 13.43 -2.62
N ALA A 92 10.85 12.40 -3.04
CA ALA A 92 11.03 12.05 -4.45
C ALA A 92 9.71 11.67 -5.14
N ARG A 93 8.86 10.89 -4.45
CA ARG A 93 7.52 10.53 -4.94
C ARG A 93 6.56 11.72 -4.89
N GLY A 94 6.62 12.54 -3.83
CA GLY A 94 5.83 13.77 -3.67
C GLY A 94 6.07 14.83 -4.77
N LYS A 95 7.25 14.81 -5.42
CA LYS A 95 7.51 15.62 -6.62
C LYS A 95 6.68 15.17 -7.84
N GLN A 96 6.21 13.92 -7.84
CA GLN A 96 5.50 13.31 -8.98
C GLN A 96 3.99 13.19 -8.76
N VAL A 97 3.55 12.91 -7.54
CA VAL A 97 2.16 12.66 -7.14
C VAL A 97 1.81 13.45 -5.87
N LEU A 98 0.53 13.49 -5.49
CA LEU A 98 0.08 13.89 -4.16
C LEU A 98 -0.06 12.65 -3.28
N PHE A 99 -0.02 12.83 -1.97
CA PHE A 99 -0.29 11.79 -0.99
C PHE A 99 -1.38 12.22 -0.01
N SER A 100 -2.13 11.26 0.48
CA SER A 100 -2.93 11.41 1.70
C SER A 100 -2.02 11.57 2.93
N ASP A 101 -2.63 11.85 4.07
CA ASP A 101 -1.99 11.63 5.36
C ASP A 101 -1.58 10.16 5.51
N PRO A 102 -0.55 9.85 6.31
CA PRO A 102 -0.09 8.48 6.48
C PRO A 102 -1.14 7.61 7.18
N TYR A 103 -1.34 6.40 6.63
CA TYR A 103 -2.25 5.41 7.21
C TYR A 103 -1.52 4.28 7.95
N TYR A 104 -0.21 4.11 7.76
CA TYR A 104 0.59 3.08 8.40
C TYR A 104 2.04 3.54 8.57
N ASP A 105 2.69 3.20 9.71
CA ASP A 105 4.11 3.46 9.94
C ASP A 105 4.96 2.31 9.40
N SER A 106 5.91 2.62 8.52
CA SER A 106 6.76 1.64 7.87
C SER A 106 8.11 1.51 8.56
N THR A 107 8.60 0.28 8.68
CA THR A 107 9.97 -0.04 9.08
C THR A 107 10.52 -1.13 8.17
N ALA A 108 11.85 -1.18 7.99
CA ALA A 108 12.48 -2.19 7.15
C ALA A 108 13.26 -3.22 7.97
N SER A 109 13.36 -4.43 7.45
CA SER A 109 14.12 -5.52 8.07
C SER A 109 14.81 -6.37 7.03
N TYR A 110 15.77 -7.17 7.48
CA TYR A 110 16.39 -8.21 6.70
C TYR A 110 15.91 -9.59 7.16
N VAL A 111 15.77 -10.51 6.21
CA VAL A 111 15.51 -11.93 6.49
C VAL A 111 16.50 -12.83 5.75
N ALA A 112 16.76 -14.00 6.32
CA ALA A 112 17.60 -15.05 5.74
C ALA A 112 17.00 -16.43 6.03
N LEU A 113 17.50 -17.45 5.34
CA LEU A 113 17.27 -18.82 5.76
C LEU A 113 17.96 -19.11 7.09
N LYS A 114 17.29 -19.81 8.01
CA LYS A 114 17.82 -20.15 9.33
C LYS A 114 19.18 -20.85 9.23
N GLY A 115 20.18 -20.29 9.93
CA GLY A 115 21.53 -20.86 9.98
C GLY A 115 22.34 -20.76 8.70
N LYS A 116 21.90 -20.00 7.67
CA LYS A 116 22.62 -19.89 6.39
C LYS A 116 23.40 -18.58 6.25
N ALA A 117 22.80 -17.45 6.60
CA ALA A 117 23.44 -16.15 6.44
C ALA A 117 23.18 -15.23 7.64
N THR A 118 24.12 -14.33 7.88
CA THR A 118 24.03 -13.16 8.75
C THR A 118 24.33 -11.92 7.92
N LEU A 119 24.14 -10.71 8.46
CA LEU A 119 24.47 -9.48 7.73
C LEU A 119 25.95 -9.36 7.41
N GLU A 120 26.83 -9.95 8.23
CA GLU A 120 28.28 -9.88 8.08
C GLU A 120 28.81 -10.79 6.97
N ASN A 121 28.16 -11.96 6.75
CA ASN A 121 28.62 -12.95 5.77
C ASN A 121 27.81 -12.99 4.48
N ALA A 122 26.65 -12.30 4.42
CA ALA A 122 25.84 -12.18 3.22
C ALA A 122 26.58 -11.42 2.11
N LYS A 123 26.41 -11.85 0.87
CA LYS A 123 26.97 -11.22 -0.32
C LYS A 123 25.91 -10.68 -1.27
N ASN A 124 24.78 -11.38 -1.36
CA ASN A 124 23.70 -11.07 -2.29
C ASN A 124 22.43 -10.74 -1.53
N VAL A 125 21.85 -9.57 -1.79
CA VAL A 125 20.58 -9.13 -1.21
C VAL A 125 19.51 -9.02 -2.28
N GLY A 126 18.33 -9.61 -2.01
CA GLY A 126 17.13 -9.47 -2.83
C GLY A 126 16.27 -8.31 -2.34
N VAL A 127 15.77 -7.51 -3.28
CA VAL A 127 14.85 -6.38 -3.03
C VAL A 127 13.80 -6.32 -4.13
N GLN A 128 12.64 -5.72 -3.85
CA GLN A 128 11.64 -5.49 -4.89
C GLN A 128 11.95 -4.22 -5.70
N ASN A 129 11.73 -4.28 -7.01
CA ASN A 129 11.91 -3.17 -7.94
C ASN A 129 11.03 -1.95 -7.58
N GLY A 130 11.59 -0.75 -7.78
CA GLY A 130 10.86 0.52 -7.61
C GLY A 130 10.59 0.91 -6.16
N THR A 131 11.02 0.09 -5.18
CA THR A 131 10.82 0.34 -3.76
C THR A 131 11.88 1.27 -3.18
N THR A 132 11.57 1.87 -2.04
CA THR A 132 12.50 2.62 -1.21
C THR A 132 13.57 1.70 -0.60
N TYR A 133 13.24 0.43 -0.39
CA TYR A 133 14.16 -0.61 0.08
C TYR A 133 15.27 -0.88 -0.95
N GLN A 134 14.92 -0.95 -2.25
CA GLN A 134 15.90 -1.02 -3.33
C GLN A 134 16.82 0.21 -3.32
N GLN A 135 16.25 1.43 -3.23
CA GLN A 135 17.01 2.67 -3.23
C GLN A 135 17.98 2.74 -2.05
N TYR A 136 17.50 2.39 -0.84
CA TYR A 136 18.33 2.32 0.36
C TYR A 136 19.47 1.32 0.18
N THR A 137 19.17 0.11 -0.25
CA THR A 137 20.17 -0.96 -0.37
C THR A 137 21.25 -0.58 -1.39
N VAL A 138 20.87 -0.06 -2.55
CA VAL A 138 21.83 0.42 -3.58
C VAL A 138 22.69 1.58 -3.06
N ALA A 139 22.14 2.48 -2.26
CA ALA A 139 22.85 3.66 -1.79
C ALA A 139 23.74 3.41 -0.57
N GLU A 140 23.23 2.67 0.42
CA GLU A 140 23.82 2.62 1.77
C GLU A 140 24.52 1.28 2.09
N THR A 141 24.26 0.19 1.33
CA THR A 141 24.79 -1.15 1.64
C THR A 141 25.72 -1.67 0.55
N LYS A 142 26.84 -0.97 0.35
CA LYS A 142 27.81 -1.24 -0.73
C LYS A 142 28.51 -2.61 -0.65
N GLN A 143 28.43 -3.26 0.51
CA GLN A 143 29.00 -4.61 0.74
C GLN A 143 28.18 -5.70 0.03
N TYR A 144 26.92 -5.43 -0.36
CA TYR A 144 26.07 -6.42 -0.99
C TYR A 144 25.96 -6.21 -2.50
N SER A 145 25.89 -7.33 -3.24
CA SER A 145 25.41 -7.36 -4.61
C SER A 145 23.88 -7.36 -4.59
N VAL A 146 23.25 -6.30 -5.13
CA VAL A 146 21.80 -6.12 -5.09
C VAL A 146 21.16 -6.83 -6.29
N LYS A 147 20.22 -7.74 -6.02
CA LYS A 147 19.35 -8.36 -7.02
C LYS A 147 17.93 -7.86 -6.85
N SER A 148 17.38 -7.34 -7.93
CA SER A 148 16.04 -6.75 -7.95
C SER A 148 15.04 -7.70 -8.59
N TYR A 149 13.84 -7.80 -7.98
CA TYR A 149 12.77 -8.71 -8.37
C TYR A 149 11.48 -7.95 -8.63
N ALA A 150 10.61 -8.50 -9.46
CA ALA A 150 9.29 -7.92 -9.70
C ALA A 150 8.41 -7.96 -8.43
N SER A 151 8.54 -9.04 -7.62
CA SER A 151 7.86 -9.21 -6.35
C SER A 151 8.80 -9.73 -5.26
N LEU A 152 8.44 -9.59 -3.98
CA LEU A 152 9.19 -10.23 -2.89
C LEU A 152 9.05 -11.76 -2.92
N GLN A 153 7.96 -12.32 -3.45
CA GLN A 153 7.78 -13.76 -3.62
C GLN A 153 8.85 -14.35 -4.56
N ASP A 154 9.20 -13.64 -5.64
CA ASP A 154 10.29 -14.07 -6.53
C ASP A 154 11.64 -14.06 -5.80
N ALA A 155 11.89 -13.05 -4.96
CA ALA A 155 13.08 -13.01 -4.11
C ALA A 155 13.13 -14.18 -3.13
N VAL A 156 11.98 -14.58 -2.54
CA VAL A 156 11.90 -15.76 -1.65
C VAL A 156 12.26 -17.05 -2.38
N LEU A 157 11.81 -17.22 -3.62
CA LEU A 157 12.19 -18.39 -4.42
C LEU A 157 13.70 -18.44 -4.63
N ASP A 158 14.35 -17.31 -4.91
CA ASP A 158 15.80 -17.26 -5.07
C ASP A 158 16.55 -17.40 -3.74
N LEU A 159 15.99 -16.91 -2.62
CA LEU A 159 16.53 -17.15 -1.28
C LEU A 159 16.53 -18.66 -0.95
N LYS A 160 15.40 -19.34 -1.16
CA LYS A 160 15.26 -20.79 -0.93
C LYS A 160 16.21 -21.63 -1.80
N ASN A 161 16.49 -21.17 -3.01
CA ASN A 161 17.42 -21.83 -3.94
C ASN A 161 18.88 -21.45 -3.71
N GLY A 162 19.20 -20.61 -2.71
CA GLY A 162 20.56 -20.17 -2.40
C GLY A 162 21.19 -19.25 -3.46
N ARG A 163 20.37 -18.60 -4.29
CA ARG A 163 20.82 -17.64 -5.29
C ARG A 163 21.00 -16.23 -4.74
N ILE A 164 20.39 -15.94 -3.59
CA ILE A 164 20.62 -14.78 -2.74
C ILE A 164 20.74 -15.25 -1.30
N ASP A 165 21.37 -14.45 -0.45
CA ASP A 165 21.68 -14.78 0.94
C ASP A 165 20.65 -14.20 1.91
N ILE A 166 20.15 -12.98 1.60
CA ILE A 166 19.20 -12.21 2.41
C ILE A 166 18.19 -11.50 1.52
N ILE A 167 17.02 -11.17 2.10
CA ILE A 167 16.02 -10.26 1.50
C ILE A 167 15.91 -9.03 2.40
N PHE A 168 15.75 -7.85 1.80
CA PHE A 168 15.46 -6.61 2.51
C PHE A 168 14.14 -6.01 2.04
N GLY A 169 13.24 -5.67 2.97
CA GLY A 169 11.91 -5.15 2.66
C GLY A 169 11.16 -4.65 3.90
N ASP A 170 9.87 -4.36 3.73
CA ASP A 170 9.01 -3.93 4.84
C ASP A 170 8.91 -5.01 5.93
N THR A 171 9.00 -4.56 7.19
CA THR A 171 9.02 -5.47 8.34
C THR A 171 7.73 -6.28 8.48
N ALA A 172 6.55 -5.68 8.22
CA ALA A 172 5.28 -6.38 8.37
C ALA A 172 5.11 -7.46 7.28
N VAL A 173 5.54 -7.17 6.05
CA VAL A 173 5.52 -8.14 4.94
C VAL A 173 6.48 -9.29 5.22
N LEU A 174 7.68 -9.00 5.70
CA LEU A 174 8.65 -10.05 6.05
C LEU A 174 8.19 -10.85 7.27
N ALA A 175 7.48 -10.24 8.24
CA ALA A 175 6.87 -10.96 9.36
C ALA A 175 5.75 -11.92 8.89
N ASP A 176 4.88 -11.47 7.99
CA ASP A 176 3.85 -12.33 7.37
C ASP A 176 4.51 -13.51 6.62
N MET A 177 5.58 -13.25 5.89
CA MET A 177 6.35 -14.28 5.21
C MET A 177 6.93 -15.31 6.19
N ILE A 178 7.57 -14.88 7.28
CA ILE A 178 8.13 -15.76 8.32
C ILE A 178 7.02 -16.61 8.95
N SER A 179 5.83 -16.06 9.16
CA SER A 179 4.71 -16.80 9.74
C SER A 179 4.25 -17.99 8.88
N LYS A 180 4.57 -17.99 7.59
CA LYS A 180 4.21 -19.01 6.60
C LYS A 180 5.39 -19.93 6.22
N GLU A 181 6.61 -19.55 6.60
CA GLU A 181 7.86 -20.19 6.15
C GLU A 181 8.78 -20.47 7.34
N ASP A 182 8.65 -21.66 7.93
CA ASP A 182 9.37 -22.07 9.14
C ASP A 182 10.90 -21.99 9.04
N ASN A 183 11.46 -21.93 7.83
CA ASN A 183 12.90 -21.92 7.59
C ASN A 183 13.48 -20.50 7.36
N ILE A 184 12.66 -19.44 7.43
CA ILE A 184 13.08 -18.04 7.30
C ILE A 184 13.09 -17.39 8.69
N GLN A 185 14.00 -16.45 8.92
CA GLN A 185 14.09 -15.68 10.15
C GLN A 185 14.57 -14.26 9.87
N PHE A 186 14.25 -13.32 10.77
CA PHE A 186 14.88 -12.02 10.79
C PHE A 186 16.38 -12.13 11.11
N VAL A 187 17.18 -11.25 10.49
CA VAL A 187 18.63 -11.10 10.77
C VAL A 187 18.95 -9.62 10.93
N GLY A 188 19.72 -9.29 11.99
CA GLY A 188 20.03 -7.91 12.37
C GLY A 188 18.84 -7.14 12.93
N ASP A 189 19.08 -5.86 13.20
CA ASP A 189 18.09 -4.94 13.76
C ASP A 189 17.17 -4.37 12.66
N LYS A 190 16.01 -3.87 13.08
CA LYS A 190 15.12 -3.10 12.19
C LYS A 190 15.81 -1.83 11.72
N VAL A 191 15.67 -1.53 10.44
CA VAL A 191 16.18 -0.31 9.83
C VAL A 191 15.07 0.73 9.78
N ASN A 192 15.33 1.89 10.40
CA ASN A 192 14.46 3.05 10.34
C ASN A 192 15.23 4.23 9.77
N ASN A 193 15.03 4.55 8.50
CA ASN A 193 15.74 5.62 7.82
C ASN A 193 14.75 6.52 7.06
N LYS A 194 14.34 7.62 7.71
CA LYS A 194 13.34 8.56 7.17
C LYS A 194 13.75 9.20 5.83
N LYS A 195 15.04 9.30 5.54
CA LYS A 195 15.54 9.80 4.24
C LYS A 195 15.03 8.93 3.07
N TYR A 196 14.96 7.61 3.30
CA TYR A 196 14.51 6.65 2.29
C TYR A 196 13.05 6.25 2.47
N PHE A 197 12.64 5.88 3.69
CA PHE A 197 11.29 5.33 3.96
C PHE A 197 10.25 6.41 4.26
N GLY A 198 10.66 7.69 4.33
CA GLY A 198 9.75 8.83 4.46
C GLY A 198 9.00 8.85 5.79
N ASN A 199 7.70 9.14 5.71
CA ASN A 199 6.82 9.33 6.87
C ASN A 199 5.66 8.30 6.90
N GLY A 200 5.94 7.04 6.55
CA GLY A 200 4.92 5.98 6.51
C GLY A 200 4.27 5.83 5.14
N PHE A 201 3.24 4.96 5.06
CA PHE A 201 2.51 4.68 3.83
C PHE A 201 1.36 5.64 3.63
N GLY A 202 1.17 6.11 2.40
CA GLY A 202 0.07 6.98 2.01
C GLY A 202 -0.60 6.56 0.71
N ILE A 203 -1.82 7.01 0.52
CA ILE A 203 -2.56 6.85 -0.73
C ILE A 203 -2.04 7.89 -1.71
N ALA A 204 -1.51 7.44 -2.85
CA ALA A 204 -1.02 8.34 -3.88
C ALA A 204 -2.12 8.73 -4.88
N LEU A 205 -2.14 10.00 -5.26
CA LEU A 205 -3.12 10.58 -6.19
C LEU A 205 -2.43 11.43 -7.26
N ASN A 206 -3.11 11.58 -8.42
CA ASN A 206 -2.62 12.50 -9.45
C ASN A 206 -2.57 13.94 -8.91
N LYS A 207 -1.57 14.72 -9.33
CA LYS A 207 -1.39 16.12 -8.88
C LYS A 207 -2.56 17.04 -9.18
N SER A 208 -3.42 16.69 -10.12
CA SER A 208 -4.66 17.42 -10.42
C SER A 208 -5.77 17.18 -9.40
N ASN A 209 -5.71 16.13 -8.55
CA ASN A 209 -6.81 15.68 -7.71
C ASN A 209 -6.69 16.13 -6.25
N LYS A 210 -6.48 17.42 -6.00
CA LYS A 210 -6.33 17.97 -4.64
C LYS A 210 -7.56 17.77 -3.77
N GLU A 211 -8.74 17.94 -4.32
CA GLU A 211 -10.01 17.76 -3.60
C GLU A 211 -10.19 16.30 -3.14
N LEU A 212 -9.74 15.34 -3.95
CA LEU A 212 -9.81 13.92 -3.58
C LEU A 212 -8.82 13.59 -2.45
N VAL A 213 -7.65 14.24 -2.39
CA VAL A 213 -6.72 14.12 -1.24
C VAL A 213 -7.39 14.59 0.05
N GLU A 214 -8.05 15.74 0.03
CA GLU A 214 -8.76 16.28 1.19
C GLU A 214 -9.90 15.35 1.63
N SER A 215 -10.65 14.80 0.66
CA SER A 215 -11.70 13.83 0.93
C SER A 215 -11.16 12.54 1.55
N PHE A 216 -10.03 12.02 1.05
CA PHE A 216 -9.39 10.82 1.61
C PHE A 216 -8.84 11.07 3.02
N ASN A 217 -8.23 12.23 3.26
CA ASN A 217 -7.75 12.59 4.61
C ASN A 217 -8.91 12.71 5.60
N LYS A 218 -10.03 13.29 5.19
CA LYS A 218 -11.24 13.33 6.01
C LYS A 218 -11.77 11.92 6.31
N GLY A 219 -11.92 11.07 5.28
CA GLY A 219 -12.35 9.69 5.45
C GLY A 219 -11.41 8.89 6.35
N LEU A 220 -10.08 9.06 6.18
CA LEU A 220 -9.08 8.42 7.02
C LEU A 220 -9.17 8.87 8.49
N ALA A 221 -9.40 10.17 8.74
CA ALA A 221 -9.61 10.69 10.08
C ALA A 221 -10.88 10.12 10.74
N GLU A 222 -11.99 10.02 9.98
CA GLU A 222 -13.25 9.45 10.46
C GLU A 222 -13.10 7.97 10.84
N ILE A 223 -12.49 7.13 9.98
CA ILE A 223 -12.29 5.71 10.30
C ILE A 223 -11.34 5.49 11.49
N LYS A 224 -10.39 6.41 11.71
CA LYS A 224 -9.54 6.40 12.93
C LYS A 224 -10.36 6.80 14.17
N ALA A 225 -11.21 7.81 14.06
CA ALA A 225 -12.00 8.33 15.17
C ALA A 225 -13.13 7.36 15.61
N ASN A 226 -13.78 6.67 14.65
CA ASN A 226 -14.89 5.75 14.95
C ASN A 226 -14.44 4.31 15.28
N GLY A 227 -13.12 4.04 15.28
CA GLY A 227 -12.52 2.74 15.62
C GLY A 227 -12.52 1.70 14.49
N GLU A 228 -12.96 2.04 13.29
CA GLU A 228 -12.95 1.12 12.15
C GLU A 228 -11.51 0.81 11.71
N TYR A 229 -10.63 1.82 11.70
CA TYR A 229 -9.21 1.61 11.46
C TYR A 229 -8.61 0.56 12.39
N GLN A 230 -8.90 0.62 13.69
CA GLN A 230 -8.35 -0.35 14.66
C GLN A 230 -8.84 -1.77 14.39
N LYS A 231 -10.12 -1.94 14.04
CA LYS A 231 -10.65 -3.28 13.65
C LYS A 231 -9.94 -3.85 12.41
N ILE A 232 -9.69 -3.00 11.41
CA ILE A 232 -8.96 -3.40 10.20
C ILE A 232 -7.52 -3.76 10.56
N TYR A 233 -6.86 -2.94 11.40
CA TYR A 233 -5.52 -3.20 11.89
C TYR A 233 -5.42 -4.56 12.62
N ASP A 234 -6.32 -4.80 13.56
CA ASP A 234 -6.36 -6.03 14.34
C ASP A 234 -6.59 -7.27 13.45
N LYS A 235 -7.42 -7.13 12.42
CA LYS A 235 -7.70 -8.21 11.45
C LYS A 235 -6.46 -8.66 10.69
N TRP A 236 -5.57 -7.72 10.32
CA TRP A 236 -4.48 -7.99 9.39
C TRP A 236 -3.09 -8.02 10.03
N MET A 237 -2.87 -7.24 11.09
CA MET A 237 -1.55 -6.98 11.67
C MET A 237 -1.27 -7.70 12.99
N THR A 238 -2.27 -8.33 13.63
CA THR A 238 -2.13 -8.97 14.96
C THR A 238 -2.16 -10.51 14.90
N LYS A 239 -1.72 -11.10 13.83
CA LYS A 239 -1.65 -12.58 13.69
C LYS A 239 -0.36 -13.13 14.26
#